data_b5d0f22630312f0be8dbc6d92c375a89
#
_entry.id   b5d0f22630312f0be8dbc6d92c375a89
#
_cell.length_a   1.000
_cell.length_b   1.000
_cell.length_c   1.000
_cell.angle_alpha   90.00
_cell.angle_beta   90.00
_cell.angle_gamma   90.00
#
_symmetry.space_group_name_H-M   'P 1'
#
loop_
_entity.id
_entity.type
_entity.pdbx_description
1 polymer ?
#
loop_
_entity_poly.entity_id
_entity_poly.type
_entity_poly.pdbx_seq_one_letter_code
_entity_poly.pdbx_strand_id
1 'polypeptide(L)'
;MRVIARMLWVLGLLAVLAPAAAQSRMQRGKLQQVQDAYAASIRWGDFENAWQAVDPAYRAEHPMTELEFERYKQIQISGYRDLSTRSGPDGTVERAVELRVINKHTMAERTERYVERWRWDPEAKRWWLVVGMPDLWKGQ
;
A
#
# COMPACT_ATOMS: atom_id res chain seq x y z
N MET A 1 20.97 -17.85 46.63
CA MET A 1 20.27 -16.58 46.40
C MET A 1 20.69 -15.83 45.15
N ARG A 2 21.93 -15.85 44.71
CA ARG A 2 22.38 -15.19 43.45
C ARG A 2 21.87 -15.80 42.17
N VAL A 3 21.52 -17.07 42.15
CA VAL A 3 21.02 -17.83 40.97
C VAL A 3 19.56 -17.52 40.70
N ILE A 4 18.75 -17.30 41.73
CA ILE A 4 17.31 -17.01 41.61
C ILE A 4 17.10 -15.58 41.06
N ALA A 5 17.93 -14.63 41.41
CA ALA A 5 17.85 -13.26 40.88
C ALA A 5 18.18 -13.19 39.39
N ARG A 6 19.12 -14.03 38.88
CA ARG A 6 19.45 -14.11 37.45
C ARG A 6 18.35 -14.75 36.62
N MET A 7 17.61 -15.70 37.20
CA MET A 7 16.51 -16.40 36.50
C MET A 7 15.29 -15.51 36.32
N LEU A 8 15.01 -14.63 37.27
CA LEU A 8 13.93 -13.65 37.19
C LEU A 8 14.19 -12.57 36.12
N TRP A 9 15.45 -12.17 35.90
CA TRP A 9 15.82 -11.23 34.86
C TRP A 9 15.67 -11.80 33.44
N VAL A 10 15.96 -13.09 33.26
CA VAL A 10 15.80 -13.77 31.96
C VAL A 10 14.32 -13.96 31.62
N LEU A 11 13.48 -14.27 32.59
CA LEU A 11 12.02 -14.36 32.39
C LEU A 11 11.37 -13.00 32.08
N GLY A 12 11.87 -11.92 32.66
CA GLY A 12 11.42 -10.58 32.36
C GLY A 12 11.75 -10.10 30.92
N LEU A 13 12.89 -10.53 30.39
CA LEU A 13 13.32 -10.17 29.05
C LEU A 13 12.51 -10.88 27.94
N LEU A 14 12.09 -12.12 28.20
CA LEU A 14 11.25 -12.89 27.27
C LEU A 14 9.81 -12.34 27.17
N ALA A 15 9.28 -11.77 28.26
CA ALA A 15 7.94 -11.19 28.26
C ALA A 15 7.82 -9.88 27.46
N VAL A 16 8.93 -9.15 27.28
CA VAL A 16 8.96 -7.88 26.54
C VAL A 16 9.00 -8.09 25.00
N LEU A 17 9.52 -9.21 24.53
CA LEU A 17 9.65 -9.51 23.10
C LEU A 17 8.37 -10.04 22.44
N ALA A 18 7.51 -10.69 23.21
CA ALA A 18 6.27 -11.28 22.69
C ALA A 18 5.26 -10.25 22.12
N PRO A 19 4.98 -9.09 22.76
CA PRO A 19 4.04 -8.11 22.21
C PRO A 19 4.53 -7.46 20.92
N ALA A 20 5.84 -7.20 20.79
CA ALA A 20 6.41 -6.61 19.56
C ALA A 20 6.30 -7.55 18.36
N ALA A 21 6.51 -8.85 18.53
CA ALA A 21 6.34 -9.84 17.47
C ALA A 21 4.88 -9.99 17.02
N ALA A 22 3.93 -9.99 17.97
CA ALA A 22 2.49 -10.04 17.70
C ALA A 22 2.03 -8.78 16.93
N GLN A 23 2.50 -7.60 17.32
CA GLN A 23 2.20 -6.33 16.64
C GLN A 23 2.74 -6.31 15.22
N SER A 24 3.95 -6.81 14.98
CA SER A 24 4.54 -6.93 13.64
C SER A 24 3.75 -7.87 12.73
N ARG A 25 3.24 -9.00 13.26
CA ARG A 25 2.36 -9.93 12.51
C ARG A 25 1.04 -9.26 12.14
N MET A 26 0.43 -8.54 13.07
CA MET A 26 -0.80 -7.79 12.83
C MET A 26 -0.60 -6.73 11.74
N GLN A 27 0.49 -5.97 11.81
CA GLN A 27 0.82 -4.96 10.80
C GLN A 27 0.96 -5.58 9.41
N ARG A 28 1.67 -6.70 9.28
CA ARG A 28 1.82 -7.42 8.00
C ARG A 28 0.50 -7.91 7.45
N GLY A 29 -0.36 -8.47 8.30
CA GLY A 29 -1.70 -8.90 7.90
C GLY A 29 -2.55 -7.74 7.38
N LYS A 30 -2.51 -6.60 8.06
CA LYS A 30 -3.22 -5.38 7.62
C LYS A 30 -2.63 -4.80 6.33
N LEU A 31 -1.31 -4.88 6.14
CA LEU A 31 -0.69 -4.48 4.88
C LEU A 31 -1.21 -5.32 3.71
N GLN A 32 -1.21 -6.63 3.85
CA GLN A 32 -1.74 -7.52 2.83
C GLN A 32 -3.19 -7.17 2.49
N GLN A 33 -4.04 -7.00 3.49
CA GLN A 33 -5.45 -6.65 3.28
C GLN A 33 -5.63 -5.34 2.52
N VAL A 34 -4.92 -4.27 2.88
CA VAL A 34 -5.06 -2.97 2.21
C VAL A 34 -4.48 -3.01 0.80
N GLN A 35 -3.40 -3.72 0.58
CA GLN A 35 -2.81 -3.91 -0.75
C GLN A 35 -3.72 -4.70 -1.68
N ASP A 36 -4.35 -5.76 -1.19
CA ASP A 36 -5.31 -6.57 -1.95
C ASP A 36 -6.56 -5.74 -2.30
N ALA A 37 -7.09 -4.99 -1.35
CA ALA A 37 -8.24 -4.12 -1.57
C ALA A 37 -7.93 -3.00 -2.58
N TYR A 38 -6.76 -2.37 -2.46
CA TYR A 38 -6.29 -1.35 -3.39
C TYR A 38 -6.12 -1.92 -4.81
N ALA A 39 -5.43 -3.05 -4.95
CA ALA A 39 -5.24 -3.72 -6.23
C ALA A 39 -6.59 -4.10 -6.89
N ALA A 40 -7.55 -4.59 -6.09
CA ALA A 40 -8.89 -4.88 -6.58
C ALA A 40 -9.61 -3.63 -7.07
N SER A 41 -9.53 -2.51 -6.32
CA SER A 41 -10.14 -1.24 -6.72
C SER A 41 -9.57 -0.73 -8.04
N ILE A 42 -8.24 -0.74 -8.20
CA ILE A 42 -7.57 -0.36 -9.46
C ILE A 42 -8.01 -1.29 -10.60
N ARG A 43 -7.97 -2.60 -10.38
CA ARG A 43 -8.30 -3.61 -11.41
C ARG A 43 -9.74 -3.48 -11.92
N TRP A 44 -10.68 -3.19 -11.04
CA TRP A 44 -12.09 -3.05 -11.39
C TRP A 44 -12.50 -1.63 -11.79
N GLY A 45 -11.57 -0.68 -11.80
CA GLY A 45 -11.83 0.70 -12.19
C GLY A 45 -12.54 1.54 -11.13
N ASP A 46 -12.55 1.08 -9.89
CA ASP A 46 -13.08 1.85 -8.75
C ASP A 46 -11.99 2.76 -8.19
N PHE A 47 -11.63 3.77 -8.96
CA PHE A 47 -10.55 4.69 -8.63
C PHE A 47 -10.88 5.62 -7.46
N GLU A 48 -12.15 5.89 -7.24
CA GLU A 48 -12.59 6.66 -6.07
C GLU A 48 -12.33 5.91 -4.78
N ASN A 49 -12.62 4.61 -4.76
CA ASN A 49 -12.29 3.75 -3.63
C ASN A 49 -10.77 3.55 -3.47
N ALA A 50 -10.04 3.37 -4.57
CA ALA A 50 -8.57 3.30 -4.55
C ALA A 50 -7.95 4.57 -3.93
N TRP A 51 -8.50 5.74 -4.25
CA TRP A 51 -8.07 7.02 -3.70
C TRP A 51 -8.19 7.11 -2.17
N GLN A 52 -9.13 6.38 -1.57
CA GLN A 52 -9.28 6.33 -0.11
C GLN A 52 -8.13 5.61 0.61
N ALA A 53 -7.34 4.82 -0.09
CA ALA A 53 -6.12 4.20 0.45
C ALA A 53 -4.93 5.17 0.50
N VAL A 54 -4.99 6.28 -0.22
CA VAL A 54 -3.94 7.30 -0.23
C VAL A 54 -3.94 8.09 1.07
N ASP A 55 -2.74 8.40 1.56
CA ASP A 55 -2.53 9.15 2.80
C ASP A 55 -3.35 10.45 2.79
N PRO A 56 -4.11 10.75 3.87
CA PRO A 56 -4.89 11.98 3.95
C PRO A 56 -4.09 13.26 3.75
N ALA A 57 -2.84 13.31 4.22
CA ALA A 57 -1.97 14.46 4.01
C ALA A 57 -1.61 14.62 2.51
N TYR A 58 -1.31 13.52 1.83
CA TYR A 58 -1.07 13.55 0.39
C TYR A 58 -2.32 14.01 -0.38
N ARG A 59 -3.50 13.50 -0.03
CA ARG A 59 -4.76 13.91 -0.66
C ARG A 59 -5.07 15.39 -0.47
N ALA A 60 -4.74 15.95 0.69
CA ALA A 60 -4.93 17.37 0.97
C ALA A 60 -4.01 18.26 0.10
N GLU A 61 -2.77 17.83 -0.14
CA GLU A 61 -1.81 18.53 -0.98
C GLU A 61 -2.06 18.34 -2.48
N HIS A 62 -2.62 17.21 -2.87
CA HIS A 62 -2.87 16.81 -4.26
C HIS A 62 -4.33 16.38 -4.44
N PRO A 63 -5.30 17.30 -4.25
CA PRO A 63 -6.72 16.93 -4.35
C PRO A 63 -7.04 16.48 -5.78
N MET A 64 -7.79 15.39 -5.89
CA MET A 64 -8.31 14.92 -7.17
C MET A 64 -9.65 15.57 -7.48
N THR A 65 -9.74 16.17 -8.64
CA THR A 65 -10.96 16.76 -9.17
C THR A 65 -11.86 15.70 -9.79
N GLU A 66 -13.13 16.04 -9.96
CA GLU A 66 -14.07 15.18 -10.69
C GLU A 66 -13.58 14.89 -12.13
N LEU A 67 -12.99 15.89 -12.79
CA LEU A 67 -12.41 15.73 -14.12
C LEU A 67 -11.29 14.66 -14.15
N GLU A 68 -10.44 14.64 -13.13
CA GLU A 68 -9.36 13.65 -13.04
C GLU A 68 -9.92 12.24 -12.84
N PHE A 69 -10.95 12.07 -12.01
CA PHE A 69 -11.65 10.79 -11.88
C PHE A 69 -12.32 10.37 -13.19
N GLU A 70 -12.95 11.29 -13.91
CA GLU A 70 -13.54 11.01 -15.21
C GLU A 70 -12.51 10.55 -16.25
N ARG A 71 -11.29 11.07 -16.18
CA ARG A 71 -10.19 10.59 -17.05
C ARG A 71 -9.86 9.13 -16.79
N TYR A 72 -9.80 8.70 -15.53
CA TYR A 72 -9.57 7.29 -15.18
C TYR A 72 -10.65 6.36 -15.74
N LYS A 73 -11.88 6.82 -15.91
CA LYS A 73 -12.99 6.03 -16.50
C LYS A 73 -12.79 5.71 -18.00
N GLN A 74 -11.86 6.42 -18.66
CA GLN A 74 -11.55 6.21 -20.08
C GLN A 74 -10.55 5.09 -20.33
N ILE A 75 -10.02 4.50 -19.27
CA ILE A 75 -9.10 3.37 -19.36
C ILE A 75 -9.69 2.14 -18.69
N GLN A 76 -9.18 0.99 -19.10
CA GLN A 76 -9.47 -0.30 -18.49
C GLN A 76 -8.16 -0.97 -18.07
N ILE A 77 -8.12 -1.49 -16.87
CA ILE A 77 -7.00 -2.28 -16.40
C ILE A 77 -7.23 -3.74 -16.79
N SER A 78 -6.42 -4.24 -17.71
CA SER A 78 -6.46 -5.63 -18.16
C SER A 78 -5.53 -6.56 -17.36
N GLY A 79 -4.62 -6.01 -16.60
CA GLY A 79 -3.72 -6.78 -15.74
C GLY A 79 -3.12 -5.94 -14.61
N TYR A 80 -2.92 -6.59 -13.47
CA TYR A 80 -2.23 -6.04 -12.30
C TYR A 80 -1.34 -7.14 -11.73
N ARG A 81 -0.04 -6.96 -11.77
CA ARG A 81 0.92 -7.98 -11.38
C ARG A 81 1.95 -7.42 -10.41
N ASP A 82 2.12 -8.11 -9.29
CA ASP A 82 3.21 -7.82 -8.35
C ASP A 82 4.54 -8.27 -8.95
N LEU A 83 5.53 -7.40 -8.92
CA LEU A 83 6.89 -7.70 -9.38
C LEU A 83 7.82 -8.00 -8.21
N SER A 84 7.82 -7.12 -7.21
CA SER A 84 8.68 -7.26 -6.02
C SER A 84 8.16 -6.43 -4.87
N THR A 85 8.55 -6.83 -3.67
CA THR A 85 8.31 -6.10 -2.42
C THR A 85 9.62 -5.96 -1.68
N ARG A 86 9.88 -4.79 -1.13
CA ARG A 86 11.06 -4.50 -0.31
C ARG A 86 10.73 -3.57 0.85
N SER A 87 11.53 -3.64 1.91
CA SER A 87 11.50 -2.64 2.97
C SER A 87 12.08 -1.33 2.45
N GLY A 88 11.35 -0.26 2.67
CA GLY A 88 11.80 1.11 2.39
C GLY A 88 12.38 1.77 3.63
N PRO A 89 12.79 3.06 3.54
CA PRO A 89 13.25 3.82 4.69
C PRO A 89 12.12 4.02 5.71
N ASP A 90 12.49 4.22 6.98
CA ASP A 90 11.56 4.56 8.08
C ASP A 90 10.41 3.57 8.29
N GLY A 91 10.65 2.27 8.04
CA GLY A 91 9.64 1.23 8.21
C GLY A 91 8.56 1.21 7.13
N THR A 92 8.73 1.97 6.05
CA THR A 92 7.86 1.89 4.88
C THR A 92 8.06 0.57 4.12
N VAL A 93 7.07 0.20 3.32
CA VAL A 93 7.14 -0.96 2.42
C VAL A 93 6.89 -0.49 0.99
N GLU A 94 7.78 -0.82 0.09
CA GLU A 94 7.63 -0.56 -1.34
C GLU A 94 7.24 -1.83 -2.08
N ARG A 95 6.23 -1.72 -2.93
CA ARG A 95 5.79 -2.78 -3.83
C ARG A 95 5.84 -2.27 -5.26
N ALA A 96 6.66 -2.90 -6.10
CA ALA A 96 6.67 -2.63 -7.53
C ALA A 96 5.60 -3.49 -8.20
N VAL A 97 4.79 -2.86 -9.03
CA VAL A 97 3.71 -3.51 -9.77
C VAL A 97 3.78 -3.17 -11.26
N GLU A 98 3.23 -4.04 -12.06
CA GLU A 98 3.08 -3.85 -13.50
C GLU A 98 1.60 -3.89 -13.84
N LEU A 99 1.15 -2.84 -14.51
CA LEU A 99 -0.22 -2.64 -14.94
C LEU A 99 -0.29 -2.79 -16.46
N ARG A 100 -1.29 -3.50 -16.96
CA ARG A 100 -1.68 -3.43 -18.36
C ARG A 100 -2.91 -2.55 -18.48
N VAL A 101 -2.82 -1.55 -19.33
CA VAL A 101 -3.80 -0.46 -19.44
C VAL A 101 -4.30 -0.41 -20.88
N ILE A 102 -5.60 -0.47 -21.05
CA ILE A 102 -6.27 -0.32 -22.35
C ILE A 102 -6.96 1.03 -22.39
N ASN A 103 -6.69 1.82 -23.43
CA ASN A 103 -7.47 3.01 -23.73
C ASN A 103 -8.80 2.55 -24.38
N LYS A 104 -9.93 2.90 -23.77
CA LYS A 104 -11.26 2.47 -24.24
C LYS A 104 -11.65 3.06 -25.60
N HIS A 105 -11.05 4.19 -26.00
CA HIS A 105 -11.36 4.85 -27.26
C HIS A 105 -10.58 4.26 -28.44
N THR A 106 -9.31 3.97 -28.23
CA THR A 106 -8.40 3.48 -29.28
C THR A 106 -8.21 1.97 -29.24
N MET A 107 -8.59 1.33 -28.12
CA MET A 107 -8.33 -0.08 -27.80
C MET A 107 -6.83 -0.43 -27.76
N ALA A 108 -5.95 0.57 -27.73
CA ALA A 108 -4.53 0.37 -27.57
C ALA A 108 -4.20 -0.07 -26.14
N GLU A 109 -3.42 -1.14 -26.03
CA GLU A 109 -2.90 -1.64 -24.75
C GLU A 109 -1.45 -1.23 -24.56
N ARG A 110 -1.11 -0.85 -23.33
CA ARG A 110 0.28 -0.59 -22.92
C ARG A 110 0.55 -1.15 -21.55
N THR A 111 1.82 -1.28 -21.23
CA THR A 111 2.30 -1.72 -19.92
C THR A 111 2.92 -0.55 -19.18
N GLU A 112 2.48 -0.33 -17.96
CA GLU A 112 3.01 0.69 -17.07
C GLU A 112 3.58 0.04 -15.80
N ARG A 113 4.71 0.55 -15.34
CA ARG A 113 5.30 0.16 -14.06
C ARG A 113 5.11 1.26 -13.04
N TYR A 114 4.79 0.85 -11.82
CA TYR A 114 4.46 1.77 -10.74
C TYR A 114 4.98 1.20 -9.43
N VAL A 115 5.51 2.07 -8.57
CA VAL A 115 5.98 1.68 -7.23
C VAL A 115 5.05 2.27 -6.20
N GLU A 116 4.37 1.41 -5.49
CA GLU A 116 3.58 1.76 -4.32
C GLU A 116 4.52 1.90 -3.12
N ARG A 117 4.30 2.91 -2.29
CA ARG A 117 4.97 3.06 -1.01
C ARG A 117 3.94 3.16 0.09
N TRP A 118 4.03 2.28 1.07
CA TRP A 118 3.09 2.13 2.15
C TRP A 118 3.72 2.51 3.48
N ARG A 119 3.03 3.30 4.29
CA ARG A 119 3.42 3.74 5.62
C ARG A 119 2.42 3.25 6.66
N TRP A 120 2.91 2.69 7.76
CA TRP A 120 2.09 2.36 8.91
C TRP A 120 1.73 3.61 9.71
N ASP A 121 0.46 3.75 10.03
CA ASP A 121 -0.05 4.78 10.93
C ASP A 121 -0.43 4.11 12.27
N PRO A 122 0.33 4.34 13.37
CA PRO A 122 0.08 3.71 14.65
C PRO A 122 -1.19 4.22 15.34
N GLU A 123 -1.63 5.43 15.05
CA GLU A 123 -2.86 6.00 15.62
C GLU A 123 -4.10 5.42 14.92
N ALA A 124 -4.13 5.47 13.60
CA ALA A 124 -5.20 4.90 12.80
C ALA A 124 -5.15 3.38 12.72
N LYS A 125 -4.03 2.76 13.12
CA LYS A 125 -3.76 1.31 13.05
C LYS A 125 -4.01 0.75 11.66
N ARG A 126 -3.51 1.48 10.64
CA ARG A 126 -3.63 1.10 9.23
C ARG A 126 -2.43 1.57 8.41
N TRP A 127 -2.32 1.00 7.22
CA TRP A 127 -1.35 1.43 6.23
C TRP A 127 -1.97 2.44 5.27
N TRP A 128 -1.18 3.44 4.91
CA TRP A 128 -1.52 4.44 3.91
C TRP A 128 -0.56 4.37 2.73
N LEU A 129 -1.10 4.55 1.54
CA LEU A 129 -0.31 4.78 0.33
C LEU A 129 0.18 6.23 0.34
N VAL A 130 1.50 6.44 0.46
CA VAL A 130 2.10 7.78 0.57
C VAL A 130 2.57 8.37 -0.76
N VAL A 131 2.34 7.65 -1.84
CA VAL A 131 2.44 8.15 -3.22
C VAL A 131 1.04 8.20 -3.81
N GLY A 132 0.82 9.01 -4.82
CA GLY A 132 -0.48 9.05 -5.50
C GLY A 132 -0.81 7.75 -6.24
N MET A 133 -2.01 7.68 -6.79
CA MET A 133 -2.35 6.65 -7.75
C MET A 133 -1.46 6.74 -8.99
N PRO A 134 -1.27 5.64 -9.73
CA PRO A 134 -0.41 5.64 -10.91
C PRO A 134 -0.93 6.64 -11.96
N ASP A 135 0.00 7.36 -12.58
CA ASP A 135 -0.31 8.20 -13.74
C ASP A 135 -0.47 7.30 -14.98
N LEU A 136 -1.71 7.01 -15.31
CA LEU A 136 -2.08 6.12 -16.41
C LEU A 136 -2.26 6.88 -17.74
N TRP A 137 -1.88 8.16 -17.79
CA TRP A 137 -2.02 9.03 -18.96
C TRP A 137 -0.69 9.30 -19.67
N LYS A 138 0.43 8.95 -19.09
CA LYS A 138 1.75 9.12 -19.73
C LYS A 138 1.79 8.36 -21.05
N GLY A 139 2.08 9.06 -22.13
CA GLY A 139 2.23 8.48 -23.46
C GLY A 139 0.92 8.25 -24.22
N GLN A 140 -0.15 8.90 -23.83
CA GLN A 140 -1.42 8.93 -24.59
C GLN A 140 -1.42 10.07 -25.60
#